data_666179cc7535f2caacffae1349cf4d80
#
_entry.id   666179cc7535f2caacffae1349cf4d80
#
_cell.length_a   1.000
_cell.length_b   1.000
_cell.length_c   1.000
_cell.angle_alpha   90.00
_cell.angle_beta   90.00
_cell.angle_gamma   90.00
#
_symmetry.space_group_name_H-M   'P 1'
#
loop_
_entity.id
_entity.type
_entity.pdbx_description
1 polymer ?
#
loop_
_entity_poly.entity_id
_entity_poly.type
_entity_poly.pdbx_seq_one_letter_code
_entity_poly.pdbx_strand_id
1 'polypeptide(L)'
;MNISIFTDELYVDVDKALPVIKGWGVTHVDFRVMINGKGIEFQTEEELRDLKEKLDRYGLKVGALQTSLAKVHLPDKERQEEEREKLEGIIRASEILGTKLVRCFCYWQQEPEDKYFGALAMMPDMMNQVLERFQPLASRAKEAGLILGFENCGQTPDEVISILKALDVPGWGMAWDPANYFDVLPEAKGDCISYFAKALQYTNMIHA
;
A
#
# COMPACT_ATOMS: atom_id res chain seq x y z
N MET A 1 -2.72 -16.01 -9.13
CA MET A 1 -1.96 -14.75 -9.12
C MET A 1 -2.44 -13.91 -10.30
N ASN A 2 -2.76 -12.65 -10.07
CA ASN A 2 -3.12 -11.69 -11.13
C ASN A 2 -1.93 -10.75 -11.33
N ILE A 3 -1.71 -10.34 -12.58
CA ILE A 3 -0.77 -9.28 -12.92
C ILE A 3 -1.58 -8.00 -13.13
N SER A 4 -1.18 -6.92 -12.48
CA SER A 4 -1.75 -5.59 -12.64
C SER A 4 -0.66 -4.59 -13.00
N ILE A 5 -1.05 -3.46 -13.56
CA ILE A 5 -0.14 -2.39 -13.98
C ILE A 5 -0.50 -1.12 -13.21
N PHE A 6 0.50 -0.44 -12.67
CA PHE A 6 0.33 0.91 -12.13
C PHE A 6 0.06 1.89 -13.28
N THR A 7 -1.12 2.46 -13.31
CA THR A 7 -1.55 3.33 -14.42
C THR A 7 -0.68 4.58 -14.55
N ASP A 8 -0.30 5.16 -13.41
CA ASP A 8 0.47 6.41 -13.35
C ASP A 8 1.98 6.26 -13.68
N GLU A 9 2.49 5.03 -13.72
CA GLU A 9 3.84 4.76 -14.25
C GLU A 9 3.86 4.75 -15.79
N LEU A 10 2.71 4.54 -16.40
CA LEU A 10 2.57 4.62 -17.85
C LEU A 10 2.13 6.03 -18.25
N TYR A 11 0.99 6.49 -17.75
CA TYR A 11 0.46 7.85 -17.92
C TYR A 11 -0.34 8.27 -16.68
N VAL A 12 -0.15 9.50 -16.22
CA VAL A 12 -0.99 10.12 -15.17
C VAL A 12 -2.45 10.26 -15.65
N ASP A 13 -2.64 10.50 -16.94
CA ASP A 13 -3.93 10.57 -17.63
C ASP A 13 -4.45 9.15 -17.89
N VAL A 14 -5.49 8.74 -17.17
CA VAL A 14 -6.07 7.40 -17.29
C VAL A 14 -6.67 7.13 -18.66
N ASP A 15 -7.17 8.13 -19.38
CA ASP A 15 -7.74 7.96 -20.72
C ASP A 15 -6.66 7.58 -21.74
N LYS A 16 -5.39 7.86 -21.43
CA LYS A 16 -4.24 7.40 -22.22
C LYS A 16 -3.72 6.04 -21.75
N ALA A 17 -3.70 5.80 -20.42
CA ALA A 17 -3.16 4.57 -19.85
C ALA A 17 -4.02 3.34 -20.20
N LEU A 18 -5.33 3.41 -19.95
CA LEU A 18 -6.22 2.24 -20.04
C LEU A 18 -6.23 1.56 -21.40
N PRO A 19 -6.34 2.26 -22.56
CA PRO A 19 -6.32 1.60 -23.86
C PRO A 19 -4.99 0.90 -24.17
N VAL A 20 -3.86 1.45 -23.71
CA VAL A 20 -2.54 0.84 -23.88
C VAL A 20 -2.43 -0.45 -23.06
N ILE A 21 -2.81 -0.40 -21.79
CA ILE A 21 -2.80 -1.57 -20.88
C ILE A 21 -3.72 -2.67 -21.46
N LYS A 22 -4.90 -2.29 -21.94
CA LYS A 22 -5.81 -3.23 -22.61
C LYS A 22 -5.17 -3.88 -23.83
N GLY A 23 -4.42 -3.09 -24.62
CA GLY A 23 -3.72 -3.58 -25.81
C GLY A 23 -2.63 -4.63 -25.48
N TRP A 24 -2.09 -4.61 -24.26
CA TRP A 24 -1.12 -5.62 -23.77
C TRP A 24 -1.78 -6.92 -23.30
N GLY A 25 -3.12 -7.00 -23.30
CA GLY A 25 -3.86 -8.18 -22.83
C GLY A 25 -3.90 -8.32 -21.29
N VAL A 26 -3.45 -7.32 -20.56
CA VAL A 26 -3.58 -7.27 -19.09
C VAL A 26 -5.03 -7.00 -18.71
N THR A 27 -5.49 -7.61 -17.64
CA THR A 27 -6.89 -7.54 -17.20
C THR A 27 -7.09 -6.73 -15.93
N HIS A 28 -6.01 -6.39 -15.23
CA HIS A 28 -6.07 -5.63 -13.99
C HIS A 28 -5.15 -4.41 -14.03
N VAL A 29 -5.58 -3.36 -13.37
CA VAL A 29 -4.82 -2.12 -13.16
C VAL A 29 -4.78 -1.80 -11.68
N ASP A 30 -3.73 -1.13 -11.26
CA ASP A 30 -3.61 -0.60 -9.91
C ASP A 30 -3.55 0.93 -9.96
N PHE A 31 -4.22 1.56 -9.01
CA PHE A 31 -4.24 3.01 -8.87
C PHE A 31 -3.42 3.43 -7.67
N ARG A 32 -2.43 4.26 -7.92
CA ARG A 32 -1.50 4.79 -6.93
C ARG A 32 -1.83 6.26 -6.60
N VAL A 33 -0.83 7.12 -6.59
CA VAL A 33 -0.90 8.48 -6.06
C VAL A 33 -1.32 9.54 -7.06
N MET A 34 -1.29 9.26 -8.36
CA MET A 34 -1.47 10.28 -9.40
C MET A 34 -2.48 9.85 -10.46
N ILE A 35 -3.75 9.92 -10.12
CA ILE A 35 -4.85 9.74 -11.08
C ILE A 35 -5.40 11.12 -11.41
N ASN A 36 -5.16 11.59 -12.64
CA ASN A 36 -5.59 12.93 -13.05
C ASN A 36 -5.16 14.02 -12.06
N GLY A 37 -3.97 13.86 -11.46
CA GLY A 37 -3.36 14.86 -10.57
C GLY A 37 -3.59 14.68 -9.08
N LYS A 38 -4.32 13.64 -8.62
CA LYS A 38 -4.50 13.35 -7.19
C LYS A 38 -4.55 11.86 -6.88
N GLY A 39 -4.27 11.50 -5.64
CA GLY A 39 -4.31 10.13 -5.16
C GLY A 39 -5.72 9.53 -5.19
N ILE A 40 -5.78 8.19 -5.26
CA ILE A 40 -7.05 7.46 -5.29
C ILE A 40 -7.90 7.73 -4.05
N GLU A 41 -7.26 7.90 -2.90
CA GLU A 41 -7.88 8.19 -1.61
C GLU A 41 -8.58 9.57 -1.55
N PHE A 42 -8.24 10.48 -2.46
CA PHE A 42 -8.78 11.84 -2.51
C PHE A 42 -9.79 12.06 -3.65
N GLN A 43 -10.09 11.02 -4.44
CA GLN A 43 -11.08 11.11 -5.50
C GLN A 43 -12.48 11.28 -4.91
N THR A 44 -13.30 12.12 -5.55
CA THR A 44 -14.71 12.25 -5.21
C THR A 44 -15.49 11.02 -5.69
N GLU A 45 -16.71 10.85 -5.19
CA GLU A 45 -17.58 9.75 -5.64
C GLU A 45 -17.88 9.83 -7.14
N GLU A 46 -18.08 11.03 -7.68
CA GLU A 46 -18.32 11.27 -9.10
C GLU A 46 -17.10 10.84 -9.94
N GLU A 47 -15.89 11.26 -9.54
CA GLU A 47 -14.64 10.86 -10.20
C GLU A 47 -14.41 9.34 -10.16
N LEU A 48 -14.73 8.71 -9.04
CA LEU A 48 -14.61 7.25 -8.90
C LEU A 48 -15.62 6.51 -9.78
N ARG A 49 -16.84 7.01 -9.94
CA ARG A 49 -17.85 6.44 -10.84
C ARG A 49 -17.47 6.60 -12.31
N ASP A 50 -16.97 7.78 -12.70
CA ASP A 50 -16.42 8.00 -14.06
C ASP A 50 -15.26 7.04 -14.36
N LEU A 51 -14.34 6.90 -13.39
CA LEU A 51 -13.23 5.95 -13.49
C LEU A 51 -13.74 4.50 -13.65
N LYS A 52 -14.74 4.12 -12.87
CA LYS A 52 -15.36 2.78 -12.96
C LYS A 52 -15.99 2.54 -14.34
N GLU A 53 -16.71 3.51 -14.90
CA GLU A 53 -17.28 3.41 -16.24
C GLU A 53 -16.20 3.25 -17.31
N LYS A 54 -15.09 3.97 -17.20
CA LYS A 54 -13.93 3.82 -18.09
C LYS A 54 -13.34 2.42 -18.01
N LEU A 55 -13.14 1.90 -16.81
CA LEU A 55 -12.65 0.53 -16.58
C LEU A 55 -13.58 -0.51 -17.23
N ASP A 56 -14.89 -0.38 -17.02
CA ASP A 56 -15.88 -1.30 -17.58
C ASP A 56 -15.88 -1.27 -19.13
N ARG A 57 -15.72 -0.09 -19.72
CA ARG A 57 -15.60 0.07 -21.17
C ARG A 57 -14.44 -0.71 -21.77
N TYR A 58 -13.31 -0.78 -21.06
CA TYR A 58 -12.13 -1.55 -21.49
C TYR A 58 -12.14 -3.00 -20.96
N GLY A 59 -13.12 -3.39 -20.14
CA GLY A 59 -13.16 -4.71 -19.49
C GLY A 59 -11.97 -4.92 -18.55
N LEU A 60 -11.51 -3.85 -17.89
CA LEU A 60 -10.43 -3.87 -16.90
C LEU A 60 -11.02 -3.90 -15.49
N LYS A 61 -10.28 -4.49 -14.56
CA LYS A 61 -10.62 -4.55 -13.14
C LYS A 61 -9.52 -3.88 -12.32
N VAL A 62 -9.85 -3.41 -11.13
CA VAL A 62 -8.84 -2.95 -10.19
C VAL A 62 -8.27 -4.14 -9.42
N GLY A 63 -6.96 -4.32 -9.46
CA GLY A 63 -6.23 -5.32 -8.68
C GLY A 63 -6.09 -4.88 -7.24
N ALA A 64 -5.49 -3.73 -7.02
CA ALA A 64 -5.30 -3.13 -5.70
C ALA A 64 -5.36 -1.60 -5.75
N LEU A 65 -5.69 -0.99 -4.60
CA LEU A 65 -5.52 0.44 -4.37
C LEU A 65 -4.15 0.67 -3.72
N GLN A 66 -3.27 1.34 -4.44
CA GLN A 66 -1.88 1.57 -4.04
C GLN A 66 -1.77 2.91 -3.29
N THR A 67 -2.34 2.97 -2.09
CA THR A 67 -2.56 4.21 -1.34
C THR A 67 -1.32 4.66 -0.56
N SER A 68 -1.38 5.88 -0.01
CA SER A 68 -0.39 6.39 0.93
C SER A 68 -0.83 6.29 2.40
N LEU A 69 -1.82 5.44 2.71
CA LEU A 69 -2.32 5.26 4.07
C LEU A 69 -1.20 4.93 5.04
N ALA A 70 -1.11 5.70 6.12
CA ALA A 70 -0.10 5.60 7.16
C ALA A 70 1.36 5.72 6.69
N LYS A 71 1.61 6.35 5.53
CA LYS A 71 2.95 6.76 5.08
C LYS A 71 3.32 8.11 5.73
N VAL A 72 3.45 8.11 7.03
CA VAL A 72 3.68 9.29 7.86
C VAL A 72 4.78 9.00 8.86
N HIS A 73 5.67 9.97 9.11
CA HIS A 73 6.66 9.87 10.16
C HIS A 73 5.97 9.84 11.54
N LEU A 74 6.31 8.85 12.37
CA LEU A 74 5.60 8.61 13.64
C LEU A 74 5.51 9.82 14.57
N PRO A 75 6.53 10.69 14.71
CA PRO A 75 6.46 11.91 15.51
C PRO A 75 5.47 12.96 15.00
N ASP A 76 5.09 12.94 13.73
CA ASP A 76 4.20 13.93 13.11
C ASP A 76 2.72 13.62 13.45
N LYS A 77 2.27 14.16 14.57
CA LYS A 77 0.91 13.91 15.08
C LYS A 77 -0.18 14.58 14.24
N GLU A 78 0.09 15.73 13.65
CA GLU A 78 -0.90 16.46 12.83
C GLU A 78 -1.24 15.63 11.60
N ARG A 79 -0.23 15.16 10.88
CA ARG A 79 -0.42 14.29 9.70
C ARG A 79 -1.08 12.96 10.05
N GLN A 80 -0.91 12.45 11.27
CA GLN A 80 -1.57 11.21 11.69
C GLN A 80 -3.09 11.36 11.82
N GLU A 81 -3.60 12.54 12.17
CA GLU A 81 -5.05 12.77 12.24
C GLU A 81 -5.71 12.75 10.84
N GLU A 82 -5.00 13.19 9.81
CA GLU A 82 -5.48 13.16 8.43
C GLU A 82 -5.67 11.74 7.89
N GLU A 83 -4.98 10.75 8.47
CA GLU A 83 -5.04 9.36 8.00
C GLU A 83 -6.42 8.71 8.17
N ARG A 84 -7.24 9.20 9.12
CA ARG A 84 -8.62 8.72 9.29
C ARG A 84 -9.50 9.14 8.11
N GLU A 85 -9.41 10.40 7.70
CA GLU A 85 -10.15 10.91 6.53
C GLU A 85 -9.70 10.21 5.26
N LYS A 86 -8.39 9.99 5.12
CA LYS A 86 -7.80 9.24 4.03
C LYS A 86 -8.38 7.81 3.96
N LEU A 87 -8.49 7.12 5.09
CA LEU A 87 -9.07 5.78 5.15
C LEU A 87 -10.53 5.76 4.68
N GLU A 88 -11.35 6.74 5.05
CA GLU A 88 -12.73 6.82 4.55
C GLU A 88 -12.78 7.02 3.02
N GLY A 89 -11.86 7.80 2.46
CA GLY A 89 -11.69 7.91 1.00
C GLY A 89 -11.32 6.59 0.33
N ILE A 90 -10.42 5.83 0.95
CA ILE A 90 -10.02 4.49 0.48
C ILE A 90 -11.20 3.51 0.53
N ILE A 91 -11.96 3.51 1.61
CA ILE A 91 -13.15 2.65 1.75
C ILE A 91 -14.14 2.93 0.62
N ARG A 92 -14.48 4.21 0.39
CA ARG A 92 -15.33 4.64 -0.71
C ARG A 92 -14.80 4.19 -2.08
N ALA A 93 -13.51 4.39 -2.34
CA ALA A 93 -12.88 3.94 -3.58
C ALA A 93 -12.95 2.41 -3.74
N SER A 94 -12.68 1.67 -2.67
CA SER A 94 -12.77 0.20 -2.61
C SER A 94 -14.17 -0.31 -2.99
N GLU A 95 -15.20 0.31 -2.47
CA GLU A 95 -16.59 -0.06 -2.74
C GLU A 95 -16.99 0.22 -4.19
N ILE A 96 -16.69 1.40 -4.71
CA ILE A 96 -17.07 1.80 -6.07
C ILE A 96 -16.27 1.02 -7.12
N LEU A 97 -14.96 0.85 -6.91
CA LEU A 97 -14.08 0.21 -7.87
C LEU A 97 -14.08 -1.33 -7.75
N GLY A 98 -14.64 -1.88 -6.69
CA GLY A 98 -14.85 -3.32 -6.54
C GLY A 98 -13.59 -4.11 -6.17
N THR A 99 -12.63 -3.50 -5.47
CA THR A 99 -11.46 -4.20 -4.92
C THR A 99 -11.37 -4.01 -3.42
N LYS A 100 -10.91 -5.03 -2.70
CA LYS A 100 -10.66 -4.95 -1.26
C LYS A 100 -9.19 -4.91 -0.89
N LEU A 101 -8.30 -5.16 -1.87
CA LEU A 101 -6.87 -5.18 -1.64
C LEU A 101 -6.32 -3.75 -1.67
N VAL A 102 -5.64 -3.36 -0.60
CA VAL A 102 -5.17 -1.99 -0.37
C VAL A 102 -3.74 -2.03 0.15
N ARG A 103 -2.82 -1.36 -0.53
CA ARG A 103 -1.50 -1.11 0.02
C ARG A 103 -1.57 -0.01 1.07
N CYS A 104 -0.88 -0.24 2.18
CA CYS A 104 -0.68 0.74 3.24
C CYS A 104 0.75 0.69 3.78
N PHE A 105 1.02 1.56 4.73
CA PHE A 105 2.26 1.63 5.51
C PHE A 105 1.92 1.51 7.00
N CYS A 106 2.89 1.71 7.89
CA CYS A 106 2.69 1.48 9.31
C CYS A 106 3.16 2.64 10.20
N TYR A 107 2.86 3.88 9.83
CA TYR A 107 3.28 5.09 10.57
C TYR A 107 4.80 5.24 10.73
N TRP A 108 5.57 4.61 9.88
CA TRP A 108 6.99 4.83 9.82
C TRP A 108 7.38 5.28 8.42
N GLN A 109 7.67 6.55 8.28
CA GLN A 109 8.39 7.08 7.14
C GLN A 109 9.69 7.65 7.68
N GLN A 110 10.81 7.18 7.14
CA GLN A 110 12.10 7.70 7.49
C GLN A 110 12.23 9.14 7.01
N GLU A 111 12.71 10.02 7.88
CA GLU A 111 13.15 11.36 7.49
C GLU A 111 14.63 11.31 7.09
N PRO A 112 15.11 12.26 6.28
CA PRO A 112 16.49 12.27 5.79
C PRO A 112 17.56 12.29 6.90
N GLU A 113 17.21 12.82 8.08
CA GLU A 113 18.07 12.91 9.24
C GLU A 113 18.12 11.63 10.08
N ASP A 114 17.20 10.70 9.85
CA ASP A 114 17.12 9.46 10.61
C ASP A 114 18.30 8.55 10.26
N LYS A 115 19.10 8.24 11.24
CA LYS A 115 20.27 7.37 11.08
C LYS A 115 19.91 5.87 11.15
N TYR A 116 18.70 5.56 11.53
CA TYR A 116 18.26 4.20 11.86
C TYR A 116 17.14 3.75 10.94
N PHE A 117 17.49 3.40 9.73
CA PHE A 117 16.58 2.75 8.82
C PHE A 117 16.32 1.30 9.31
N GLY A 118 15.05 0.89 9.32
CA GLY A 118 14.70 -0.47 9.75
C GLY A 118 14.86 -0.72 11.25
N ALA A 119 14.83 0.32 12.08
CA ALA A 119 15.15 0.22 13.50
C ALA A 119 13.94 0.03 14.43
N LEU A 120 12.75 -0.26 13.91
CA LEU A 120 11.58 -0.49 14.77
C LEU A 120 11.80 -1.64 15.75
N ALA A 121 12.46 -2.73 15.29
CA ALA A 121 12.79 -3.87 16.13
C ALA A 121 13.84 -3.53 17.21
N MET A 122 14.68 -2.52 16.96
CA MET A 122 15.71 -2.05 17.90
C MET A 122 15.17 -1.01 18.88
N MET A 123 13.94 -0.53 18.65
CA MET A 123 13.26 0.48 19.47
C MET A 123 11.89 -0.08 19.93
N PRO A 124 11.84 -0.92 20.98
CA PRO A 124 10.60 -1.57 21.42
C PRO A 124 9.44 -0.60 21.69
N ASP A 125 9.74 0.58 22.24
CA ASP A 125 8.75 1.61 22.48
C ASP A 125 8.18 2.19 21.16
N MET A 126 9.00 2.25 20.12
CA MET A 126 8.57 2.70 18.78
C MET A 126 7.59 1.73 18.16
N MET A 127 7.86 0.44 18.25
CA MET A 127 6.94 -0.60 17.76
C MET A 127 5.57 -0.52 18.47
N ASN A 128 5.58 -0.35 19.78
CA ASN A 128 4.35 -0.18 20.56
C ASN A 128 3.57 1.08 20.15
N GLN A 129 4.26 2.19 19.92
CA GLN A 129 3.65 3.43 19.46
C GLN A 129 3.05 3.27 18.05
N VAL A 130 3.74 2.58 17.13
CA VAL A 130 3.21 2.25 15.80
C VAL A 130 1.90 1.48 15.93
N LEU A 131 1.88 0.42 16.72
CA LEU A 131 0.71 -0.42 16.91
C LEU A 131 -0.47 0.35 17.55
N GLU A 132 -0.20 1.13 18.59
CA GLU A 132 -1.20 1.97 19.25
C GLU A 132 -1.83 2.98 18.27
N ARG A 133 -1.00 3.63 17.45
CA ARG A 133 -1.46 4.61 16.45
C ARG A 133 -2.22 3.96 15.31
N PHE A 134 -1.82 2.77 14.89
CA PHE A 134 -2.47 2.08 13.79
C PHE A 134 -3.78 1.39 14.19
N GLN A 135 -3.98 1.05 15.45
CA GLN A 135 -5.13 0.31 15.93
C GLN A 135 -6.49 0.89 15.52
N PRO A 136 -6.75 2.22 15.58
CA PRO A 136 -8.01 2.80 15.12
C PRO A 136 -8.24 2.60 13.62
N LEU A 137 -7.19 2.73 12.80
CA LEU A 137 -7.26 2.47 11.35
C LEU A 137 -7.48 0.98 11.07
N ALA A 138 -6.79 0.11 11.82
CA ALA A 138 -6.96 -1.34 11.70
C ALA A 138 -8.39 -1.77 11.98
N SER A 139 -9.00 -1.28 13.06
CA SER A 139 -10.38 -1.56 13.41
C SER A 139 -11.34 -1.14 12.30
N ARG A 140 -11.21 0.08 11.82
CA ARG A 140 -12.07 0.63 10.77
C ARG A 140 -11.89 -0.07 9.42
N ALA A 141 -10.65 -0.37 9.02
CA ALA A 141 -10.34 -1.12 7.79
C ALA A 141 -10.93 -2.54 7.84
N LYS A 142 -10.83 -3.21 9.00
CA LYS A 142 -11.41 -4.53 9.23
C LYS A 142 -12.93 -4.50 9.11
N GLU A 143 -13.61 -3.52 9.72
CA GLU A 143 -15.05 -3.33 9.61
C GLU A 143 -15.51 -3.15 8.16
N ALA A 144 -14.73 -2.41 7.36
CA ALA A 144 -14.98 -2.20 5.94
C ALA A 144 -14.63 -3.43 5.06
N GLY A 145 -14.05 -4.47 5.65
CA GLY A 145 -13.63 -5.68 4.95
C GLY A 145 -12.44 -5.47 4.03
N LEU A 146 -11.59 -4.47 4.30
CA LEU A 146 -10.37 -4.24 3.53
C LEU A 146 -9.32 -5.30 3.84
N ILE A 147 -8.55 -5.66 2.81
CA ILE A 147 -7.39 -6.55 2.92
C ILE A 147 -6.15 -5.67 2.77
N LEU A 148 -5.44 -5.44 3.86
CA LEU A 148 -4.28 -4.57 3.86
C LEU A 148 -3.01 -5.32 3.46
N GLY A 149 -2.21 -4.70 2.59
CA GLY A 149 -0.84 -5.08 2.27
C GLY A 149 0.13 -4.01 2.77
N PHE A 150 0.95 -4.35 3.76
CA PHE A 150 1.93 -3.42 4.35
C PHE A 150 3.21 -3.43 3.51
N GLU A 151 3.53 -2.30 2.90
CA GLU A 151 4.76 -2.17 2.11
C GLU A 151 6.00 -2.07 3.01
N ASN A 152 7.06 -2.75 2.63
CA ASN A 152 8.37 -2.70 3.29
C ASN A 152 9.17 -1.43 2.94
N CYS A 153 8.53 -0.28 2.92
CA CYS A 153 9.14 1.01 2.64
C CYS A 153 9.60 1.65 3.96
N GLY A 154 10.89 1.59 4.23
CA GLY A 154 11.46 2.08 5.49
C GLY A 154 11.54 1.03 6.60
N GLN A 155 10.96 -0.15 6.40
CA GLN A 155 11.02 -1.26 7.37
C GLN A 155 11.68 -2.49 6.77
N THR A 156 12.31 -3.28 7.64
CA THR A 156 12.73 -4.63 7.27
C THR A 156 11.52 -5.56 7.16
N PRO A 157 11.63 -6.66 6.40
CA PRO A 157 10.56 -7.67 6.36
C PRO A 157 10.18 -8.20 7.74
N ASP A 158 11.15 -8.34 8.65
CA ASP A 158 10.91 -8.81 10.01
C ASP A 158 10.08 -7.85 10.84
N GLU A 159 10.26 -6.57 10.65
CA GLU A 159 9.45 -5.52 11.30
C GLU A 159 8.02 -5.56 10.79
N VAL A 160 7.81 -5.64 9.47
CA VAL A 160 6.47 -5.77 8.89
C VAL A 160 5.78 -7.06 9.35
N ILE A 161 6.49 -8.20 9.38
CA ILE A 161 5.98 -9.46 9.89
C ILE A 161 5.58 -9.34 11.37
N SER A 162 6.35 -8.62 12.17
CA SER A 162 6.05 -8.38 13.59
C SER A 162 4.77 -7.55 13.77
N ILE A 163 4.58 -6.53 12.94
CA ILE A 163 3.35 -5.73 12.91
C ILE A 163 2.15 -6.60 12.52
N LEU A 164 2.27 -7.38 11.45
CA LEU A 164 1.21 -8.29 11.00
C LEU A 164 0.79 -9.28 12.08
N LYS A 165 1.77 -9.87 12.78
CA LYS A 165 1.50 -10.79 13.90
C LYS A 165 0.83 -10.11 15.08
N ALA A 166 1.20 -8.87 15.38
CA ALA A 166 0.61 -8.12 16.48
C ALA A 166 -0.83 -7.66 16.17
N LEU A 167 -1.12 -7.33 14.91
CA LEU A 167 -2.47 -6.96 14.46
C LEU A 167 -3.40 -8.17 14.34
N ASP A 168 -2.87 -9.32 13.98
CA ASP A 168 -3.55 -10.63 13.87
C ASP A 168 -4.88 -10.57 13.09
N VAL A 169 -4.86 -9.95 11.91
CA VAL A 169 -6.05 -9.87 11.05
C VAL A 169 -5.90 -10.83 9.87
N PRO A 170 -6.79 -11.84 9.74
CA PRO A 170 -6.72 -12.80 8.65
C PRO A 170 -6.78 -12.14 7.26
N GLY A 171 -5.90 -12.58 6.37
CA GLY A 171 -5.82 -12.07 4.98
C GLY A 171 -4.97 -10.81 4.82
N TRP A 172 -4.63 -10.11 5.90
CA TRP A 172 -3.66 -9.03 5.83
C TRP A 172 -2.25 -9.59 5.62
N GLY A 173 -1.44 -8.86 4.89
CA GLY A 173 -0.13 -9.35 4.50
C GLY A 173 0.83 -8.23 4.17
N MET A 174 1.95 -8.63 3.59
CA MET A 174 2.99 -7.71 3.12
C MET A 174 2.75 -7.39 1.63
N ALA A 175 2.86 -6.12 1.29
CA ALA A 175 3.09 -5.67 -0.07
C ALA A 175 4.62 -5.63 -0.26
N TRP A 176 5.17 -6.74 -0.76
CA TRP A 176 6.61 -6.88 -0.91
C TRP A 176 7.14 -6.05 -2.08
N ASP A 177 8.04 -5.13 -1.79
CA ASP A 177 8.79 -4.37 -2.78
C ASP A 177 10.28 -4.73 -2.67
N PRO A 178 10.84 -5.45 -3.64
CA PRO A 178 12.25 -5.82 -3.62
C PRO A 178 13.20 -4.63 -3.77
N ALA A 179 12.80 -3.55 -4.45
CA ALA A 179 13.63 -2.36 -4.61
C ALA A 179 13.85 -1.68 -3.26
N ASN A 180 12.81 -1.53 -2.46
CA ASN A 180 12.91 -0.97 -1.11
C ASN A 180 13.86 -1.79 -0.21
N TYR A 181 13.93 -3.10 -0.41
CA TYR A 181 14.85 -3.94 0.36
C TYR A 181 16.32 -3.65 0.05
N PHE A 182 16.65 -3.46 -1.22
CA PHE A 182 18.03 -3.19 -1.64
C PHE A 182 18.51 -1.80 -1.21
N ASP A 183 17.62 -0.83 -1.18
CA ASP A 183 17.94 0.53 -0.74
C ASP A 183 18.23 0.59 0.76
N VAL A 184 17.54 -0.24 1.53
CA VAL A 184 17.60 -0.28 3.01
C VAL A 184 18.84 -0.98 3.54
N LEU A 185 19.20 -2.09 2.92
CA LEU A 185 20.28 -2.97 3.38
C LEU A 185 21.27 -3.24 2.24
N PRO A 186 22.08 -2.23 1.85
CA PRO A 186 23.07 -2.42 0.78
C PRO A 186 24.02 -3.58 1.06
N GLU A 187 24.27 -3.87 2.34
CA GLU A 187 25.13 -4.98 2.80
C GLU A 187 24.45 -6.34 2.68
N ALA A 188 23.13 -6.39 2.63
CA ALA A 188 22.35 -7.62 2.51
C ALA A 188 22.14 -8.12 1.08
N LYS A 189 22.81 -7.51 0.10
CA LYS A 189 22.71 -7.88 -1.34
C LYS A 189 22.94 -9.36 -1.63
N GLY A 190 23.54 -10.12 -0.72
CA GLY A 190 23.74 -11.57 -0.86
C GLY A 190 22.60 -12.44 -0.36
N ASP A 191 21.65 -11.91 0.42
CA ASP A 191 20.63 -12.70 1.14
C ASP A 191 19.17 -12.38 0.79
N CYS A 192 18.97 -11.64 -0.29
CA CYS A 192 17.63 -11.24 -0.78
C CYS A 192 16.69 -12.45 -0.95
N ILE A 193 17.22 -13.60 -1.39
CA ILE A 193 16.44 -14.82 -1.62
C ILE A 193 15.93 -15.39 -0.31
N SER A 194 16.75 -15.46 0.72
CA SER A 194 16.35 -15.94 2.04
C SER A 194 15.29 -15.03 2.68
N TYR A 195 15.47 -13.73 2.57
CA TYR A 195 14.48 -12.76 3.05
C TYR A 195 13.17 -12.85 2.28
N PHE A 196 13.22 -12.97 0.96
CA PHE A 196 12.03 -13.16 0.14
C PHE A 196 11.31 -14.46 0.50
N ALA A 197 12.04 -15.57 0.65
CA ALA A 197 11.45 -16.84 1.05
C ALA A 197 10.75 -16.76 2.41
N LYS A 198 11.32 -16.01 3.35
CA LYS A 198 10.71 -15.76 4.66
C LYS A 198 9.48 -14.86 4.56
N ALA A 199 9.55 -13.81 3.76
CA ALA A 199 8.47 -12.84 3.58
C ALA A 199 7.28 -13.45 2.80
N LEU A 200 7.54 -14.37 1.87
CA LEU A 200 6.56 -14.89 0.93
C LEU A 200 5.30 -15.46 1.59
N GLN A 201 5.45 -16.16 2.72
CA GLN A 201 4.31 -16.71 3.47
C GLN A 201 3.38 -15.65 4.07
N TYR A 202 3.87 -14.42 4.21
CA TYR A 202 3.11 -13.26 4.70
C TYR A 202 2.70 -12.31 3.58
N THR A 203 3.14 -12.55 2.36
CA THR A 203 2.96 -11.64 1.22
C THR A 203 1.61 -11.87 0.55
N ASN A 204 0.83 -10.81 0.41
CA ASN A 204 -0.42 -10.81 -0.35
C ASN A 204 -0.32 -9.97 -1.65
N MET A 205 0.76 -9.19 -1.81
CA MET A 205 1.03 -8.35 -2.96
C MET A 205 2.54 -8.28 -3.22
N ILE A 206 2.95 -8.25 -4.48
CA ILE A 206 4.35 -8.07 -4.88
C ILE A 206 4.41 -6.92 -5.88
N HIS A 207 5.27 -5.96 -5.60
CA HIS A 207 5.66 -4.93 -6.56
C HIS A 207 6.89 -5.42 -7.35
N ALA A 208 6.93 -5.19 -8.67
CA ALA A 208 8.01 -5.64 -9.54
C ALA A 208 8.27 -4.64 -10.67
#